data_3e57d967d538a7a7f04cf29966e5dd93
#
_entry.id   3e57d967d538a7a7f04cf29966e5dd93
#
_cell.length_a   1.000
_cell.length_b   1.000
_cell.length_c   1.000
_cell.angle_alpha   90.00
_cell.angle_beta   90.00
_cell.angle_gamma   90.00
#
_symmetry.space_group_name_H-M   'P 1'
#
loop_
_entity.id
_entity.type
_entity.pdbx_description
1 polymer ?
#
loop_
_entity_poly.entity_id
_entity_poly.type
_entity_poly.pdbx_seq_one_letter_code
_entity_poly.pdbx_strand_id
1 'polypeptide(L)'
;MVALTALTLTSCSNDDDTNNNITGEGTLKLEFDNIYKTANLAMNTPYTNTNGEVVKVSKMKYIVSNIKLTKDDGTVFTYPKSQSYFIVDELTPASLILDLPNIPAGNYTKVTFGIGVDQEQFNLGAAGQGDFLTQAQNAGMMWSWSAGYKFVNFEGTFTSSTVTTDTNFKVHTGQTGTDYNYTTVTLNLPSNALVRTNITPQVHIMADVSHLIDGTNKISLTAAKGSGAAANIMGGPSLALITANIANMFTVDHVHND
;
A
#
# COMPACT_ATOMS: atom_id res chain seq x y z
N MET A 1 58.15 -60.23 14.17
CA MET A 1 56.68 -59.88 14.41
C MET A 1 56.55 -58.42 14.24
N VAL A 2 55.92 -58.02 13.13
CA VAL A 2 55.62 -56.60 12.82
C VAL A 2 54.17 -56.43 13.09
N ALA A 3 53.77 -55.57 14.03
CA ALA A 3 52.46 -55.26 14.39
C ALA A 3 51.97 -54.11 13.46
N LEU A 4 50.96 -54.41 12.62
CA LEU A 4 50.31 -53.46 11.73
C LEU A 4 49.17 -52.80 12.50
N THR A 5 49.32 -51.51 12.88
CA THR A 5 48.24 -50.70 13.46
C THR A 5 47.39 -50.07 12.35
N ALA A 6 46.16 -50.55 12.23
CA ALA A 6 45.19 -49.91 11.33
C ALA A 6 44.61 -48.62 11.95
N LEU A 7 44.86 -47.48 11.31
CA LEU A 7 44.13 -46.25 11.61
C LEU A 7 42.78 -46.30 10.93
N THR A 8 41.70 -46.29 11.71
CA THR A 8 40.35 -46.06 11.25
C THR A 8 40.13 -44.56 11.15
N LEU A 9 40.03 -44.03 9.93
CA LEU A 9 39.55 -42.69 9.66
C LEU A 9 38.02 -42.68 9.85
N THR A 10 37.54 -42.08 10.94
CA THR A 10 36.11 -41.73 11.06
C THR A 10 35.90 -40.47 10.21
N SER A 11 35.30 -40.67 9.05
CA SER A 11 34.70 -39.59 8.25
C SER A 11 33.54 -39.04 9.05
N CYS A 12 33.67 -37.81 9.58
CA CYS A 12 32.50 -37.03 9.96
C CYS A 12 31.81 -36.61 8.67
N SER A 13 30.72 -37.27 8.33
CA SER A 13 29.75 -36.71 7.40
C SER A 13 29.17 -35.47 8.09
N ASN A 14 29.48 -34.28 7.60
CA ASN A 14 28.65 -33.12 7.84
C ASN A 14 27.32 -33.42 7.12
N ASP A 15 26.37 -33.99 7.84
CA ASP A 15 24.99 -33.84 7.48
C ASP A 15 24.66 -32.34 7.62
N ASP A 16 24.72 -31.64 6.51
CA ASP A 16 24.05 -30.35 6.36
C ASP A 16 22.54 -30.63 6.52
N ASP A 17 22.11 -30.74 7.77
CA ASP A 17 20.70 -30.65 8.14
C ASP A 17 20.23 -29.22 7.83
N THR A 18 19.95 -28.96 6.53
CA THR A 18 19.25 -27.77 6.06
C THR A 18 17.75 -27.81 6.42
N ASN A 19 17.38 -28.54 7.45
CA ASN A 19 16.10 -28.41 8.11
C ASN A 19 16.23 -27.29 9.16
N ASN A 20 16.46 -26.05 8.67
CA ASN A 20 16.31 -24.84 9.48
C ASN A 20 14.85 -24.79 9.92
N ASN A 21 14.56 -25.32 11.09
CA ASN A 21 13.25 -25.28 11.72
C ASN A 21 12.91 -23.80 12.00
N ILE A 22 12.24 -23.17 11.00
CA ILE A 22 11.88 -21.77 11.05
C ILE A 22 10.81 -21.63 12.11
N THR A 23 11.15 -21.13 13.30
CA THR A 23 10.29 -21.03 14.46
C THR A 23 10.30 -19.62 15.05
N GLY A 24 9.27 -19.30 15.85
CA GLY A 24 9.12 -18.01 16.51
C GLY A 24 8.37 -16.99 15.66
N GLU A 25 8.48 -15.75 16.05
CA GLU A 25 7.85 -14.60 15.42
C GLU A 25 8.87 -13.49 15.23
N GLY A 26 8.63 -12.64 14.25
CA GLY A 26 9.46 -11.47 13.97
C GLY A 26 8.61 -10.28 13.54
N THR A 27 9.27 -9.26 13.03
CA THR A 27 8.63 -8.09 12.43
C THR A 27 8.85 -8.11 10.92
N LEU A 28 7.87 -7.66 10.15
CA LEU A 28 7.99 -7.36 8.73
C LEU A 28 7.62 -5.89 8.52
N LYS A 29 8.37 -5.19 7.67
CA LYS A 29 8.09 -3.81 7.32
C LYS A 29 7.57 -3.72 5.89
N LEU A 30 6.53 -2.89 5.68
CA LEU A 30 6.08 -2.48 4.36
C LEU A 30 6.42 -1.00 4.21
N GLU A 31 7.33 -0.67 3.31
CA GLU A 31 7.65 0.70 2.96
C GLU A 31 6.88 1.09 1.70
N PHE A 32 6.17 2.21 1.75
CA PHE A 32 5.45 2.77 0.61
C PHE A 32 6.17 4.00 0.10
N ASP A 33 6.82 3.87 -1.06
CA ASP A 33 7.45 4.97 -1.76
C ASP A 33 6.50 5.50 -2.84
N ASN A 34 5.97 6.70 -2.61
CA ASN A 34 5.07 7.32 -3.57
C ASN A 34 5.87 7.94 -4.71
N ILE A 35 5.54 7.55 -5.94
CA ILE A 35 6.14 8.06 -7.16
C ILE A 35 5.08 8.67 -8.08
N TYR A 36 5.49 9.51 -8.99
CA TYR A 36 4.70 9.96 -10.13
C TYR A 36 5.35 9.44 -11.42
N LYS A 37 4.79 8.38 -11.99
CA LYS A 37 5.40 7.58 -13.08
C LYS A 37 6.73 6.96 -12.64
N THR A 38 7.85 7.57 -12.99
CA THR A 38 9.20 7.05 -12.69
C THR A 38 10.00 7.94 -11.74
N ALA A 39 9.43 9.03 -11.26
CA ALA A 39 10.10 9.98 -10.36
C ALA A 39 9.50 9.92 -8.97
N ASN A 40 10.32 10.06 -7.93
CA ASN A 40 9.82 10.23 -6.56
C ASN A 40 8.84 11.39 -6.52
N LEU A 41 7.74 11.23 -5.78
CA LEU A 41 6.72 12.25 -5.68
C LEU A 41 7.25 13.46 -4.91
N ALA A 42 7.47 14.55 -5.62
CA ALA A 42 7.81 15.84 -5.02
C ALA A 42 6.57 16.73 -4.99
N MET A 43 6.15 17.13 -3.79
CA MET A 43 4.96 17.97 -3.61
C MET A 43 5.10 19.30 -4.32
N ASN A 44 3.99 19.76 -4.91
CA ASN A 44 3.89 21.02 -5.67
C ASN A 44 4.81 21.11 -6.91
N THR A 45 5.42 20.01 -7.30
CA THR A 45 6.20 19.89 -8.55
C THR A 45 5.26 19.63 -9.73
N PRO A 46 5.47 20.26 -10.90
CA PRO A 46 4.63 20.03 -12.06
C PRO A 46 4.92 18.68 -12.72
N TYR A 47 3.87 17.88 -12.94
CA TYR A 47 3.89 16.63 -13.67
C TYR A 47 2.88 16.70 -14.82
N THR A 48 3.24 16.22 -16.00
CA THR A 48 2.31 16.18 -17.13
C THR A 48 1.72 14.79 -17.29
N ASN A 49 0.37 14.72 -17.29
CA ASN A 49 -0.36 13.48 -17.58
C ASN A 49 -0.60 13.31 -19.08
N THR A 50 -1.12 12.15 -19.50
CA THR A 50 -1.36 11.83 -20.92
C THR A 50 -2.52 12.63 -21.53
N ASN A 51 -3.37 13.25 -20.71
CA ASN A 51 -4.41 14.18 -21.17
C ASN A 51 -3.84 15.59 -21.50
N GLY A 52 -2.52 15.81 -21.32
CA GLY A 52 -1.88 17.11 -21.51
C GLY A 52 -2.16 18.08 -20.36
N GLU A 53 -2.62 17.60 -19.23
CA GLU A 53 -2.82 18.41 -18.02
C GLU A 53 -1.54 18.43 -17.19
N VAL A 54 -1.14 19.60 -16.70
CA VAL A 54 -0.01 19.78 -15.79
C VAL A 54 -0.54 19.78 -14.36
N VAL A 55 -0.17 18.75 -13.60
CA VAL A 55 -0.67 18.48 -12.24
C VAL A 55 0.42 18.79 -11.22
N LYS A 56 0.08 19.50 -10.15
CA LYS A 56 0.92 19.73 -8.97
C LYS A 56 0.20 19.15 -7.76
N VAL A 57 0.77 18.10 -7.18
CA VAL A 57 0.19 17.39 -6.03
C VAL A 57 0.56 18.15 -4.76
N SER A 58 -0.42 18.50 -3.94
CA SER A 58 -0.22 19.14 -2.64
C SER A 58 -0.63 18.26 -1.46
N LYS A 59 -1.34 17.15 -1.74
CA LYS A 59 -1.73 16.16 -0.74
C LYS A 59 -1.87 14.78 -1.38
N MET A 60 -1.24 13.80 -0.77
CA MET A 60 -1.39 12.38 -1.12
C MET A 60 -1.45 11.57 0.16
N LYS A 61 -2.62 10.97 0.43
CA LYS A 61 -2.87 10.07 1.55
C LYS A 61 -3.76 8.91 1.12
N TYR A 62 -3.54 7.75 1.70
CA TYR A 62 -4.44 6.61 1.52
C TYR A 62 -4.44 5.69 2.74
N ILE A 63 -5.51 4.92 2.90
CA ILE A 63 -5.64 3.93 3.96
C ILE A 63 -5.19 2.58 3.40
N VAL A 64 -4.24 1.94 4.09
CA VAL A 64 -3.84 0.55 3.87
C VAL A 64 -4.49 -0.32 4.95
N SER A 65 -5.09 -1.43 4.56
CA SER A 65 -5.82 -2.29 5.51
C SER A 65 -5.77 -3.79 5.15
N ASN A 66 -6.24 -4.63 6.09
CA ASN A 66 -6.49 -6.06 5.87
C ASN A 66 -5.28 -6.81 5.28
N ILE A 67 -4.09 -6.61 5.88
CA ILE A 67 -2.84 -7.17 5.40
C ILE A 67 -2.84 -8.69 5.55
N LYS A 68 -2.42 -9.38 4.48
CA LYS A 68 -2.18 -10.83 4.44
C LYS A 68 -0.82 -11.09 3.81
N LEU A 69 -0.13 -12.08 4.34
CA LEU A 69 1.18 -12.53 3.87
C LEU A 69 1.09 -14.00 3.46
N THR A 70 1.56 -14.33 2.28
CA THR A 70 1.55 -15.72 1.78
C THR A 70 2.97 -16.26 1.82
N LYS A 71 3.16 -17.42 2.47
CA LYS A 71 4.44 -18.13 2.53
C LYS A 71 4.73 -18.87 1.22
N ASP A 72 5.97 -19.35 1.09
CA ASP A 72 6.44 -20.15 -0.05
C ASP A 72 5.73 -21.52 -0.15
N ASP A 73 5.23 -22.05 0.96
CA ASP A 73 4.39 -23.26 1.00
C ASP A 73 2.91 -23.01 0.66
N GLY A 74 2.54 -21.75 0.37
CA GLY A 74 1.17 -21.34 0.08
C GLY A 74 0.32 -21.01 1.31
N THR A 75 0.83 -21.22 2.52
CA THR A 75 0.12 -20.85 3.77
C THR A 75 -0.07 -19.32 3.84
N VAL A 76 -1.27 -18.90 4.20
CA VAL A 76 -1.60 -17.47 4.33
C VAL A 76 -1.69 -17.09 5.81
N PHE A 77 -0.87 -16.13 6.21
CA PHE A 77 -1.00 -15.44 7.48
C PHE A 77 -1.84 -14.17 7.29
N THR A 78 -2.90 -14.03 8.06
CA THR A 78 -3.73 -12.82 8.09
C THR A 78 -3.34 -11.99 9.31
N TYR A 79 -2.84 -10.78 9.08
CA TYR A 79 -2.50 -9.84 10.15
C TYR A 79 -3.77 -9.48 10.95
N PRO A 80 -3.70 -9.37 12.29
CA PRO A 80 -4.89 -9.13 13.12
C PRO A 80 -5.67 -7.90 12.66
N LYS A 81 -6.95 -8.06 12.36
CA LYS A 81 -7.79 -7.02 11.75
C LYS A 81 -7.80 -5.73 12.55
N SER A 82 -7.85 -5.82 13.88
CA SER A 82 -7.82 -4.64 14.77
C SER A 82 -6.51 -3.83 14.72
N GLN A 83 -5.44 -4.39 14.18
CA GLN A 83 -4.13 -3.75 14.03
C GLN A 83 -3.79 -3.48 12.56
N SER A 84 -4.71 -3.76 11.64
CA SER A 84 -4.45 -3.76 10.20
C SER A 84 -5.10 -2.58 9.50
N TYR A 85 -5.02 -1.38 10.08
CA TYR A 85 -5.48 -0.12 9.48
C TYR A 85 -4.42 0.95 9.68
N PHE A 86 -3.88 1.45 8.58
CA PHE A 86 -2.78 2.41 8.55
C PHE A 86 -3.12 3.56 7.60
N ILE A 87 -2.63 4.74 7.91
CA ILE A 87 -2.72 5.90 7.01
C ILE A 87 -1.33 6.18 6.49
N VAL A 88 -1.13 6.02 5.19
CA VAL A 88 0.07 6.47 4.48
C VAL A 88 -0.15 7.91 4.06
N ASP A 89 0.73 8.81 4.48
CA ASP A 89 0.67 10.26 4.24
C ASP A 89 2.04 10.74 3.76
N GLU A 90 2.14 11.14 2.52
CA GLU A 90 3.38 11.64 1.90
C GLU A 90 4.05 12.77 2.68
N LEU A 91 3.27 13.59 3.39
CA LEU A 91 3.79 14.68 4.21
C LEU A 91 4.23 14.24 5.62
N THR A 92 4.09 12.97 5.94
CA THR A 92 4.45 12.40 7.24
C THR A 92 5.38 11.19 7.04
N PRO A 93 6.69 11.39 6.89
CA PRO A 93 7.62 10.32 6.51
C PRO A 93 7.55 9.05 7.37
N ALA A 94 7.28 9.19 8.67
CA ALA A 94 7.11 8.05 9.57
C ALA A 94 5.92 7.15 9.21
N SER A 95 4.94 7.65 8.46
CA SER A 95 3.77 6.88 8.02
C SER A 95 4.01 6.06 6.75
N LEU A 96 5.13 6.29 6.09
CA LEU A 96 5.49 5.59 4.86
C LEU A 96 6.00 4.17 5.13
N ILE A 97 6.37 3.87 6.37
CA ILE A 97 6.84 2.54 6.78
C ILE A 97 5.85 1.97 7.80
N LEU A 98 5.23 0.86 7.45
CA LEU A 98 4.33 0.13 8.32
C LEU A 98 5.10 -0.99 9.02
N ASP A 99 5.23 -0.91 10.35
CA ASP A 99 5.79 -1.97 11.17
C ASP A 99 4.71 -3.01 11.50
N LEU A 100 4.94 -4.25 11.14
CA LEU A 100 4.05 -5.38 11.39
C LEU A 100 4.74 -6.37 12.34
N PRO A 101 4.63 -6.20 13.66
CA PRO A 101 5.16 -7.15 14.63
C PRO A 101 4.35 -8.45 14.69
N ASN A 102 4.92 -9.46 15.38
CA ASN A 102 4.27 -10.75 15.65
C ASN A 102 3.90 -11.52 14.38
N ILE A 103 4.71 -11.40 13.34
CA ILE A 103 4.56 -12.21 12.13
C ILE A 103 5.23 -13.56 12.38
N PRO A 104 4.54 -14.70 12.23
CA PRO A 104 5.17 -16.02 12.33
C PRO A 104 6.39 -16.14 11.43
N ALA A 105 7.50 -16.65 11.95
CA ALA A 105 8.70 -16.85 11.17
C ALA A 105 8.40 -17.70 9.92
N GLY A 106 9.01 -17.31 8.80
CA GLY A 106 8.72 -17.94 7.51
C GLY A 106 9.36 -17.21 6.35
N ASN A 107 9.22 -17.79 5.18
CA ASN A 107 9.62 -17.22 3.90
C ASN A 107 8.35 -16.74 3.20
N TYR A 108 8.16 -15.45 3.07
CA TYR A 108 6.97 -14.87 2.48
C TYR A 108 7.23 -14.47 1.03
N THR A 109 6.31 -14.85 0.14
CA THR A 109 6.41 -14.67 -1.32
C THR A 109 5.43 -13.65 -1.85
N LYS A 110 4.38 -13.29 -1.05
CA LYS A 110 3.34 -12.33 -1.47
C LYS A 110 2.87 -11.51 -0.29
N VAL A 111 2.52 -10.27 -0.56
CA VAL A 111 1.75 -9.41 0.31
C VAL A 111 0.43 -9.05 -0.36
N THR A 112 -0.66 -9.09 0.40
CA THR A 112 -2.00 -8.62 -0.02
C THR A 112 -2.46 -7.58 0.98
N PHE A 113 -3.03 -6.49 0.51
CA PHE A 113 -3.62 -5.43 1.35
C PHE A 113 -4.79 -4.77 0.64
N GLY A 114 -5.66 -4.16 1.42
CA GLY A 114 -6.75 -3.35 0.92
C GLY A 114 -6.42 -1.86 0.90
N ILE A 115 -7.03 -1.12 -0.02
CA ILE A 115 -7.02 0.34 -0.03
C ILE A 115 -8.39 0.84 0.43
N GLY A 116 -8.41 1.42 1.61
CA GLY A 116 -9.60 1.87 2.31
C GLY A 116 -9.94 1.04 3.56
N VAL A 117 -11.12 1.27 4.12
CA VAL A 117 -11.73 0.44 5.17
C VAL A 117 -12.75 -0.47 4.49
N ASP A 118 -12.68 -1.77 4.73
CA ASP A 118 -13.64 -2.69 4.16
C ASP A 118 -15.06 -2.49 4.72
N GLN A 119 -16.07 -2.84 3.91
CA GLN A 119 -17.46 -2.59 4.24
C GLN A 119 -17.93 -3.35 5.49
N GLU A 120 -17.39 -4.56 5.72
CA GLU A 120 -17.70 -5.34 6.91
C GLU A 120 -17.29 -4.59 8.17
N GLN A 121 -16.06 -4.04 8.19
CA GLN A 121 -15.56 -3.23 9.30
C GLN A 121 -16.38 -1.96 9.47
N PHE A 122 -16.67 -1.24 8.40
CA PHE A 122 -17.47 -0.01 8.45
C PHE A 122 -18.87 -0.26 9.04
N ASN A 123 -19.50 -1.38 8.71
CA ASN A 123 -20.83 -1.76 9.17
C ASN A 123 -20.90 -2.08 10.68
N LEU A 124 -19.76 -2.24 11.38
CA LEU A 124 -19.74 -2.38 12.84
C LEU A 124 -20.10 -1.08 13.57
N GLY A 125 -20.31 0.01 12.84
CA GLY A 125 -20.63 1.31 13.40
C GLY A 125 -19.40 2.03 13.99
N ALA A 126 -19.59 3.25 14.48
CA ALA A 126 -18.50 4.08 14.99
C ALA A 126 -17.74 3.41 16.16
N ALA A 127 -18.47 2.77 17.08
CA ALA A 127 -17.87 2.08 18.22
C ALA A 127 -16.99 0.87 17.79
N GLY A 128 -17.29 0.25 16.66
CA GLY A 128 -16.53 -0.88 16.13
C GLY A 128 -15.22 -0.50 15.45
N GLN A 129 -14.97 0.80 15.20
CA GLN A 129 -13.77 1.25 14.50
C GLN A 129 -12.53 1.38 15.42
N GLY A 130 -12.71 1.28 16.73
CA GLY A 130 -11.62 1.45 17.70
C GLY A 130 -10.89 2.80 17.53
N ASP A 131 -9.60 2.80 17.82
CA ASP A 131 -8.75 4.01 17.75
C ASP A 131 -8.57 4.53 16.33
N PHE A 132 -8.76 3.68 15.31
CA PHE A 132 -8.58 4.07 13.92
C PHE A 132 -9.55 5.19 13.48
N LEU A 133 -10.76 5.24 14.04
CA LEU A 133 -11.71 6.33 13.78
C LEU A 133 -11.09 7.69 14.12
N THR A 134 -10.53 7.81 15.32
CA THR A 134 -9.89 9.05 15.78
C THR A 134 -8.65 9.39 14.94
N GLN A 135 -7.85 8.39 14.60
CA GLN A 135 -6.68 8.58 13.72
C GLN A 135 -7.10 9.12 12.35
N ALA A 136 -8.12 8.52 11.73
CA ALA A 136 -8.61 8.95 10.43
C ALA A 136 -9.23 10.37 10.48
N GLN A 137 -9.95 10.70 11.55
CA GLN A 137 -10.48 12.06 11.76
C GLN A 137 -9.36 13.08 11.85
N ASN A 138 -8.35 12.83 12.68
CA ASN A 138 -7.21 13.72 12.88
C ASN A 138 -6.36 13.90 11.60
N ALA A 139 -6.23 12.84 10.80
CA ALA A 139 -5.53 12.87 9.51
C ALA A 139 -6.34 13.51 8.38
N GLY A 140 -7.62 13.85 8.61
CA GLY A 140 -8.52 14.36 7.58
C GLY A 140 -8.95 13.31 6.54
N MET A 141 -8.88 12.02 6.93
CA MET A 141 -9.28 10.87 6.12
C MET A 141 -10.74 10.43 6.37
N MET A 142 -11.55 11.34 6.91
CA MET A 142 -13.01 11.22 6.99
C MET A 142 -13.70 12.48 6.50
N TRP A 143 -14.93 12.33 5.98
CA TRP A 143 -15.85 13.44 5.78
C TRP A 143 -16.69 13.66 7.05
N SER A 144 -17.60 12.75 7.31
CA SER A 144 -18.41 12.63 8.51
C SER A 144 -18.66 11.13 8.73
N TRP A 145 -19.18 10.76 9.90
CA TRP A 145 -19.49 9.34 10.09
C TRP A 145 -20.50 8.82 9.04
N SER A 146 -21.52 9.57 8.74
CA SER A 146 -22.54 9.18 7.76
C SER A 146 -22.03 9.12 6.31
N ALA A 147 -20.97 9.88 5.98
CA ALA A 147 -20.33 9.87 4.66
C ALA A 147 -19.10 8.93 4.58
N GLY A 148 -18.64 8.47 5.73
CA GLY A 148 -17.57 7.48 5.85
C GLY A 148 -16.16 8.01 5.66
N TYR A 149 -15.23 7.06 5.48
CA TYR A 149 -13.81 7.29 5.28
C TYR A 149 -13.50 7.73 3.84
N LYS A 150 -12.49 8.58 3.69
CA LYS A 150 -11.77 8.76 2.43
C LYS A 150 -10.73 7.64 2.34
N PHE A 151 -10.85 6.77 1.36
CA PHE A 151 -9.90 5.68 1.15
C PHE A 151 -8.62 6.19 0.53
N VAL A 152 -8.75 7.15 -0.40
CA VAL A 152 -7.67 7.95 -0.99
C VAL A 152 -8.05 9.42 -0.89
N ASN A 153 -7.07 10.26 -0.60
CA ASN A 153 -7.17 11.72 -0.59
C ASN A 153 -6.01 12.29 -1.41
N PHE A 154 -6.30 12.61 -2.68
CA PHE A 154 -5.35 13.12 -3.66
C PHE A 154 -5.81 14.51 -4.11
N GLU A 155 -5.07 15.54 -3.74
CA GLU A 155 -5.43 16.93 -3.97
C GLU A 155 -4.25 17.74 -4.51
N GLY A 156 -4.55 18.83 -5.20
CA GLY A 156 -3.55 19.75 -5.71
C GLY A 156 -4.14 20.79 -6.64
N THR A 157 -3.30 21.25 -7.56
CA THR A 157 -3.71 22.16 -8.64
C THR A 157 -3.36 21.55 -10.00
N PHE A 158 -4.06 22.01 -11.03
CA PHE A 158 -3.74 21.63 -12.40
C PHE A 158 -3.99 22.78 -13.37
N THR A 159 -3.31 22.72 -14.51
CA THR A 159 -3.57 23.52 -15.70
C THR A 159 -3.74 22.63 -16.92
N SER A 160 -4.35 23.17 -17.99
CA SER A 160 -4.48 22.51 -19.29
C SER A 160 -4.52 23.55 -20.40
N SER A 161 -4.69 23.11 -21.66
CA SER A 161 -4.86 24.03 -22.79
C SER A 161 -6.05 24.98 -22.66
N THR A 162 -7.07 24.60 -21.88
CA THR A 162 -8.29 25.39 -21.65
C THR A 162 -8.44 25.88 -20.22
N VAL A 163 -7.63 25.39 -19.29
CA VAL A 163 -7.55 25.83 -17.89
C VAL A 163 -6.16 26.42 -17.68
N THR A 164 -6.01 27.71 -17.98
CA THR A 164 -4.70 28.36 -18.10
C THR A 164 -4.12 28.88 -16.77
N THR A 165 -4.89 28.80 -15.67
CA THR A 165 -4.46 29.17 -14.32
C THR A 165 -4.55 27.98 -13.39
N ASP A 166 -3.65 27.93 -12.41
CA ASP A 166 -3.67 26.86 -11.38
C ASP A 166 -5.06 26.76 -10.75
N THR A 167 -5.71 25.64 -11.02
CA THR A 167 -7.08 25.35 -10.58
C THR A 167 -7.06 24.15 -9.66
N ASN A 168 -7.74 24.24 -8.53
CA ASN A 168 -7.77 23.15 -7.55
C ASN A 168 -8.42 21.88 -8.12
N PHE A 169 -7.86 20.72 -7.76
CA PHE A 169 -8.52 19.45 -7.92
C PHE A 169 -8.56 18.67 -6.59
N LYS A 170 -9.58 17.83 -6.45
CA LYS A 170 -9.75 16.88 -5.35
C LYS A 170 -10.26 15.56 -5.91
N VAL A 171 -9.52 14.48 -5.65
CA VAL A 171 -9.92 13.11 -5.94
C VAL A 171 -9.97 12.37 -4.61
N HIS A 172 -11.18 12.08 -4.14
CA HIS A 172 -11.40 11.32 -2.92
C HIS A 172 -12.21 10.07 -3.25
N THR A 173 -11.66 8.89 -2.99
CA THR A 173 -12.44 7.65 -3.06
C THR A 173 -12.98 7.30 -1.67
N GLY A 174 -13.99 6.44 -1.64
CA GLY A 174 -14.68 6.02 -0.42
C GLY A 174 -16.05 5.44 -0.73
N GLN A 175 -16.92 5.34 0.26
CA GLN A 175 -18.31 5.01 0.00
C GLN A 175 -19.02 6.18 -0.67
N THR A 176 -19.78 5.90 -1.74
CA THR A 176 -20.57 6.91 -2.45
C THR A 176 -21.92 6.32 -2.83
N GLY A 177 -22.97 6.72 -2.14
CA GLY A 177 -24.28 6.09 -2.31
C GLY A 177 -24.22 4.60 -1.98
N THR A 178 -24.53 3.76 -2.96
CA THR A 178 -24.45 2.30 -2.86
C THR A 178 -23.06 1.75 -3.23
N ASP A 179 -22.20 2.57 -3.84
CA ASP A 179 -20.90 2.13 -4.33
C ASP A 179 -19.86 2.19 -3.22
N TYR A 180 -19.17 1.07 -3.02
CA TYR A 180 -18.11 0.94 -2.01
C TYR A 180 -16.77 0.78 -2.71
N ASN A 181 -16.03 1.88 -2.87
CA ASN A 181 -14.82 1.98 -3.68
C ASN A 181 -13.56 1.42 -2.98
N TYR A 182 -13.71 0.31 -2.27
CA TYR A 182 -12.61 -0.46 -1.69
C TYR A 182 -12.01 -1.39 -2.74
N THR A 183 -10.71 -1.52 -2.75
CA THR A 183 -10.02 -2.47 -3.62
C THR A 183 -8.95 -3.23 -2.87
N THR A 184 -8.60 -4.41 -3.37
CA THR A 184 -7.53 -5.25 -2.82
C THR A 184 -6.41 -5.36 -3.83
N VAL A 185 -5.17 -5.22 -3.34
CA VAL A 185 -3.94 -5.35 -4.12
C VAL A 185 -3.20 -6.59 -3.65
N THR A 186 -2.69 -7.40 -4.57
CA THR A 186 -1.81 -8.54 -4.26
C THR A 186 -0.52 -8.39 -5.06
N LEU A 187 0.61 -8.38 -4.37
CA LEU A 187 1.93 -8.21 -4.95
C LEU A 187 2.75 -9.49 -4.72
N ASN A 188 3.37 -10.00 -5.79
CA ASN A 188 4.41 -11.02 -5.68
C ASN A 188 5.73 -10.32 -5.31
N LEU A 189 6.46 -10.91 -4.36
CA LEU A 189 7.77 -10.40 -3.97
C LEU A 189 8.83 -10.94 -4.95
N PRO A 190 9.77 -10.10 -5.41
CA PRO A 190 10.83 -10.53 -6.32
C PRO A 190 11.84 -11.50 -5.66
N SER A 191 11.93 -11.44 -4.34
CA SER A 191 12.65 -12.39 -3.48
C SER A 191 11.85 -12.60 -2.20
N ASN A 192 12.09 -13.72 -1.51
CA ASN A 192 11.39 -14.02 -0.27
C ASN A 192 11.71 -13.00 0.82
N ALA A 193 10.68 -12.51 1.52
CA ALA A 193 10.85 -11.78 2.76
C ALA A 193 11.04 -12.79 3.91
N LEU A 194 12.24 -12.78 4.50
CA LEU A 194 12.67 -13.77 5.51
C LEU A 194 12.33 -13.27 6.91
N VAL A 195 11.14 -13.55 7.42
CA VAL A 195 10.80 -13.20 8.80
C VAL A 195 11.47 -14.19 9.77
N ARG A 196 12.29 -13.66 10.67
CA ARG A 196 12.99 -14.42 11.71
C ARG A 196 12.98 -13.62 13.03
N THR A 197 13.36 -14.25 14.10
CA THR A 197 13.57 -13.57 15.40
C THR A 197 14.70 -12.53 15.38
N ASN A 198 15.60 -12.63 14.43
CA ASN A 198 16.80 -11.79 14.27
C ASN A 198 16.92 -11.17 12.86
N ILE A 199 15.93 -11.34 11.99
CA ILE A 199 15.86 -10.70 10.67
C ILE A 199 14.50 -10.00 10.56
N THR A 200 14.52 -8.72 10.22
CA THR A 200 13.34 -7.89 9.99
C THR A 200 13.29 -7.48 8.53
N PRO A 201 12.64 -8.28 7.65
CA PRO A 201 12.59 -7.94 6.25
C PRO A 201 11.76 -6.67 6.02
N GLN A 202 12.20 -5.86 5.05
CA GLN A 202 11.48 -4.70 4.57
C GLN A 202 11.14 -4.87 3.09
N VAL A 203 9.85 -4.81 2.77
CA VAL A 203 9.33 -4.86 1.40
C VAL A 203 9.17 -3.44 0.90
N HIS A 204 9.92 -3.05 -0.13
CA HIS A 204 9.85 -1.73 -0.75
C HIS A 204 8.80 -1.73 -1.84
N ILE A 205 7.70 -1.00 -1.62
CA ILE A 205 6.52 -0.92 -2.49
C ILE A 205 6.49 0.45 -3.14
N MET A 206 6.64 0.49 -4.46
CA MET A 206 6.45 1.69 -5.26
C MET A 206 4.95 1.92 -5.48
N ALA A 207 4.46 3.10 -5.11
CA ALA A 207 3.07 3.52 -5.30
C ALA A 207 2.99 4.62 -6.35
N ASP A 208 2.74 4.27 -7.62
CA ASP A 208 2.61 5.28 -8.70
C ASP A 208 1.26 6.00 -8.62
N VAL A 209 1.26 7.14 -7.94
CA VAL A 209 0.07 7.95 -7.72
C VAL A 209 -0.50 8.56 -9.01
N SER A 210 0.29 8.61 -10.08
CA SER A 210 -0.22 9.06 -11.37
C SER A 210 -1.36 8.18 -11.87
N HIS A 211 -1.38 6.90 -11.50
CA HIS A 211 -2.44 5.96 -11.88
C HIS A 211 -3.82 6.41 -11.43
N LEU A 212 -3.95 7.20 -10.35
CA LEU A 212 -5.26 7.71 -9.90
C LEU A 212 -6.03 8.41 -11.01
N ILE A 213 -5.31 9.15 -11.89
CA ILE A 213 -5.91 9.90 -12.99
C ILE A 213 -5.36 9.54 -14.37
N ASP A 214 -4.21 8.88 -14.43
CA ASP A 214 -3.47 8.57 -15.66
C ASP A 214 -3.10 7.07 -15.77
N GLY A 215 -3.87 6.19 -15.13
CA GLY A 215 -3.72 4.74 -15.20
C GLY A 215 -4.31 4.16 -16.51
N THR A 216 -4.78 2.93 -16.47
CA THR A 216 -5.51 2.30 -17.60
C THR A 216 -6.72 3.14 -18.00
N ASN A 217 -7.45 3.66 -17.01
CA ASN A 217 -8.53 4.60 -17.24
C ASN A 217 -8.01 6.02 -17.11
N LYS A 218 -8.20 6.83 -18.14
CA LYS A 218 -7.79 8.24 -18.16
C LYS A 218 -8.90 9.12 -17.60
N ILE A 219 -8.59 9.84 -16.53
CA ILE A 219 -9.52 10.74 -15.85
C ILE A 219 -9.11 12.18 -16.17
N SER A 220 -9.93 12.89 -16.91
CA SER A 220 -9.64 14.30 -17.23
C SER A 220 -10.11 15.21 -16.09
N LEU A 221 -9.16 15.92 -15.49
CA LEU A 221 -9.44 16.97 -14.50
C LEU A 221 -10.15 18.16 -15.16
N THR A 222 -9.80 18.46 -16.40
CA THR A 222 -10.45 19.50 -17.20
C THR A 222 -11.94 19.21 -17.41
N ALA A 223 -12.27 17.96 -17.78
CA ALA A 223 -13.65 17.53 -17.91
C ALA A 223 -14.39 17.51 -16.56
N ALA A 224 -13.72 17.04 -15.49
CA ALA A 224 -14.30 17.02 -14.15
C ALA A 224 -14.55 18.43 -13.58
N LYS A 225 -13.72 19.40 -13.94
CA LYS A 225 -13.95 20.81 -13.62
C LYS A 225 -15.19 21.36 -14.32
N GLY A 226 -15.37 21.06 -15.62
CA GLY A 226 -16.43 21.63 -16.44
C GLY A 226 -16.48 23.16 -16.32
N SER A 227 -17.65 23.72 -16.01
CA SER A 227 -17.84 25.15 -15.71
C SER A 227 -17.61 25.53 -14.25
N GLY A 228 -17.26 24.58 -13.36
CA GLY A 228 -17.02 24.80 -11.94
C GLY A 228 -15.71 25.55 -11.65
N ALA A 229 -15.53 25.95 -10.39
CA ALA A 229 -14.29 26.59 -9.92
C ALA A 229 -13.14 25.60 -9.68
N ALA A 230 -13.42 24.30 -9.54
CA ALA A 230 -12.44 23.26 -9.24
C ALA A 230 -12.88 21.92 -9.83
N ALA A 231 -11.93 21.00 -10.03
CA ALA A 231 -12.21 19.61 -10.39
C ALA A 231 -12.44 18.78 -9.12
N ASN A 232 -13.70 18.48 -8.78
CA ASN A 232 -14.06 17.70 -7.60
C ASN A 232 -14.58 16.33 -8.02
N ILE A 233 -13.80 15.28 -7.74
CA ILE A 233 -14.13 13.88 -8.04
C ILE A 233 -14.28 13.15 -6.70
N MET A 234 -15.48 13.23 -6.13
CA MET A 234 -15.84 12.62 -4.85
C MET A 234 -17.11 11.75 -4.96
N GLY A 235 -17.56 11.46 -6.19
CA GLY A 235 -18.73 10.70 -6.54
C GLY A 235 -18.82 10.48 -8.04
N GLY A 236 -19.85 9.75 -8.47
CA GLY A 236 -20.15 9.51 -9.87
C GLY A 236 -19.26 8.41 -10.52
N PRO A 237 -19.45 8.19 -11.84
CA PRO A 237 -18.88 7.03 -12.53
C PRO A 237 -17.35 7.02 -12.57
N SER A 238 -16.68 8.16 -12.43
CA SER A 238 -15.22 8.24 -12.42
C SER A 238 -14.60 7.51 -11.23
N LEU A 239 -15.30 7.38 -10.09
CA LEU A 239 -14.75 6.69 -8.92
C LEU A 239 -14.52 5.19 -9.16
N ALA A 240 -15.41 4.51 -9.86
CA ALA A 240 -15.22 3.10 -10.22
C ALA A 240 -13.97 2.92 -11.11
N LEU A 241 -13.74 3.84 -12.05
CA LEU A 241 -12.57 3.84 -12.93
C LEU A 241 -11.27 4.10 -12.14
N ILE A 242 -11.31 5.06 -11.20
CA ILE A 242 -10.18 5.35 -10.31
C ILE A 242 -9.89 4.15 -9.41
N THR A 243 -10.91 3.50 -8.85
CA THR A 243 -10.76 2.30 -8.02
C THR A 243 -10.11 1.15 -8.81
N ALA A 244 -10.50 0.97 -10.06
CA ALA A 244 -9.86 0.01 -10.96
C ALA A 244 -8.38 0.36 -11.27
N ASN A 245 -8.06 1.65 -11.37
CA ASN A 245 -6.69 2.12 -11.53
C ASN A 245 -5.84 1.86 -10.26
N ILE A 246 -6.40 2.06 -9.07
CA ILE A 246 -5.72 1.81 -7.78
C ILE A 246 -5.23 0.37 -7.68
N ALA A 247 -5.98 -0.61 -8.21
CA ALA A 247 -5.57 -2.01 -8.20
C ALA A 247 -4.22 -2.26 -8.91
N ASN A 248 -3.80 -1.35 -9.79
CA ASN A 248 -2.55 -1.43 -10.56
C ASN A 248 -1.55 -0.31 -10.20
N MET A 249 -1.79 0.41 -9.12
CA MET A 249 -0.95 1.52 -8.68
C MET A 249 0.35 1.05 -8.02
N PHE A 250 0.38 -0.18 -7.50
CA PHE A 250 1.44 -0.67 -6.64
C PHE A 250 2.30 -1.75 -7.31
N THR A 251 3.61 -1.67 -7.11
CA THR A 251 4.58 -2.70 -7.51
C THR A 251 5.61 -2.88 -6.41
N VAL A 252 6.25 -4.06 -6.34
CA VAL A 252 7.39 -4.25 -5.43
C VAL A 252 8.67 -4.01 -6.21
N ASP A 253 9.52 -3.11 -5.70
CA ASP A 253 10.85 -2.88 -6.24
C ASP A 253 11.82 -3.96 -5.77
N HIS A 254 11.99 -4.10 -4.45
CA HIS A 254 12.87 -5.10 -3.85
C HIS A 254 12.46 -5.46 -2.42
N VAL A 255 13.17 -6.44 -1.84
CA VAL A 255 13.04 -6.86 -0.44
C VAL A 255 14.42 -6.84 0.21
N HIS A 256 14.57 -6.12 1.30
CA HIS A 256 15.71 -6.22 2.21
C HIS A 256 15.45 -7.30 3.26
N ASN A 257 16.49 -8.05 3.63
CA ASN A 257 16.45 -9.08 4.66
C ASN A 257 17.61 -8.85 5.65
N ASP A 258 17.53 -7.75 6.39
CA ASP A 258 18.55 -7.29 7.33
C ASP A 258 18.23 -7.71 8.79
#